data_a4d8722e7251b8a823afbd6dca66eab8
#
_entry.id   a4d8722e7251b8a823afbd6dca66eab8
#
_cell.length_a   1.000
_cell.length_b   1.000
_cell.length_c   1.000
_cell.angle_alpha   90.00
_cell.angle_beta   90.00
_cell.angle_gamma   90.00
#
_symmetry.space_group_name_H-M   'P 1'
#
loop_
_entity.id
_entity.type
_entity.pdbx_description
1 polymer ?
#
loop_
_entity_poly.entity_id
_entity_poly.type
_entity_poly.pdbx_seq_one_letter_code
_entity_poly.pdbx_strand_id
1 'polypeptide(L)'
;PVSRFIPEFADITVAVSESAGTQKEPDGKPEYHQVPVDSPLTIHHLLTHTSGLSFLGPVGEVWADDDDTLTTFASKIAATPLNFQPGTQWSYGNSGIHGLTSRLIEIVSAKPFDVFMHEQLFEPLAMNNSYFDVPSEKHDKRVQLKGFDFSMKKKGWGLSSSAEDFLHFNQMLLNGGRLFGQRILHPATVDKMRSNQVGDLFARAGTGAKAQSGMGFGYAVAITMDPIAAGNHRGEGSFGWGGAGGTMSWVDPEHELVAVRMMQQEKGGDFAEAVARSLIA
;
A
#
# COMPACT_ATOMS: atom_id res chain seq x y z
N PRO A 1 3.75 -13.11 13.58
CA PRO A 1 3.12 -13.84 12.48
C PRO A 1 1.67 -13.42 12.26
N VAL A 2 1.22 -13.40 10.99
CA VAL A 2 -0.18 -13.19 10.62
C VAL A 2 -1.07 -14.28 11.22
N SER A 3 -0.58 -15.51 11.25
CA SER A 3 -1.29 -16.69 11.83
C SER A 3 -1.68 -16.54 13.30
N ARG A 4 -1.08 -15.59 14.04
CA ARG A 4 -1.52 -15.29 15.41
C ARG A 4 -2.91 -14.65 15.46
N PHE A 5 -3.31 -13.99 14.41
CA PHE A 5 -4.57 -13.24 14.27
C PHE A 5 -5.55 -13.94 13.32
N ILE A 6 -5.02 -14.56 12.28
CA ILE A 6 -5.77 -15.29 11.25
C ILE A 6 -5.12 -16.67 11.15
N PRO A 7 -5.63 -17.66 11.91
CA PRO A 7 -5.01 -18.98 12.05
C PRO A 7 -4.78 -19.74 10.74
N GLU A 8 -5.61 -19.47 9.72
CA GLU A 8 -5.52 -20.09 8.40
C GLU A 8 -4.17 -19.85 7.70
N PHE A 9 -3.41 -18.81 8.13
CA PHE A 9 -2.06 -18.54 7.62
C PHE A 9 -0.95 -19.39 8.28
N ALA A 10 -1.30 -20.34 9.16
CA ALA A 10 -0.30 -21.20 9.80
C ALA A 10 0.39 -22.14 8.78
N ASP A 11 -0.38 -22.66 7.84
CA ASP A 11 0.05 -23.65 6.85
C ASP A 11 0.20 -23.07 5.43
N ILE A 12 0.39 -21.73 5.32
CA ILE A 12 0.54 -21.09 4.01
C ILE A 12 1.80 -21.61 3.30
N THR A 13 1.71 -21.77 2.00
CA THR A 13 2.78 -22.29 1.13
C THR A 13 3.26 -21.25 0.13
N VAL A 14 4.32 -21.60 -0.59
CA VAL A 14 4.86 -20.80 -1.70
C VAL A 14 4.78 -21.59 -2.98
N ALA A 15 4.33 -20.98 -4.06
CA ALA A 15 4.34 -21.54 -5.39
C ALA A 15 5.74 -21.39 -6.03
N VAL A 16 6.31 -22.50 -6.48
CA VAL A 16 7.60 -22.53 -7.17
C VAL A 16 7.38 -23.08 -8.58
N SER A 17 7.69 -22.27 -9.59
CA SER A 17 7.64 -22.73 -11.00
C SER A 17 8.78 -23.68 -11.28
N GLU A 18 8.50 -24.80 -11.97
CA GLU A 18 9.51 -25.79 -12.35
C GLU A 18 10.40 -25.35 -13.51
N SER A 19 9.97 -24.36 -14.27
CA SER A 19 10.76 -23.83 -15.40
C SER A 19 10.85 -22.31 -15.38
N ALA A 20 12.01 -21.79 -15.63
CA ALA A 20 12.27 -20.36 -15.84
C ALA A 20 11.67 -19.81 -17.18
N GLY A 21 10.85 -20.59 -17.87
CA GLY A 21 10.23 -20.28 -19.17
C GLY A 21 8.91 -20.99 -19.35
N THR A 22 7.86 -20.22 -19.33
CA THR A 22 6.63 -20.29 -20.16
C THR A 22 5.99 -21.65 -20.49
N GLN A 23 6.18 -22.73 -19.76
CA GLN A 23 5.25 -23.85 -19.87
C GLN A 23 3.97 -23.50 -19.12
N LYS A 24 2.90 -23.34 -19.86
CA LYS A 24 1.54 -23.19 -19.32
C LYS A 24 0.85 -24.53 -19.44
N GLU A 25 0.11 -24.89 -18.40
CA GLU A 25 -0.87 -25.97 -18.50
C GLU A 25 -1.79 -25.77 -19.74
N PRO A 26 -2.43 -26.83 -20.26
CA PRO A 26 -3.37 -26.70 -21.37
C PRO A 26 -4.48 -25.66 -21.17
N ASP A 27 -4.81 -25.33 -19.93
CA ASP A 27 -5.74 -24.27 -19.54
C ASP A 27 -5.11 -22.86 -19.48
N GLY A 28 -3.82 -22.73 -19.81
CA GLY A 28 -3.08 -21.48 -19.85
C GLY A 28 -2.52 -21.01 -18.51
N LYS A 29 -2.68 -21.80 -17.43
CA LYS A 29 -2.12 -21.49 -16.11
C LYS A 29 -0.66 -21.91 -16.03
N PRO A 30 0.20 -21.18 -15.29
CA PRO A 30 1.57 -21.60 -15.05
C PRO A 30 1.62 -22.85 -14.19
N GLU A 31 2.48 -23.80 -14.56
CA GLU A 31 2.76 -24.98 -13.78
C GLU A 31 3.63 -24.63 -12.57
N TYR A 32 3.22 -25.02 -11.38
CA TYR A 32 3.99 -24.84 -10.14
C TYR A 32 3.71 -25.97 -9.15
N HIS A 33 4.69 -26.24 -8.31
CA HIS A 33 4.49 -27.03 -7.10
C HIS A 33 4.53 -26.12 -5.86
N GLN A 34 4.01 -26.62 -4.74
CA GLN A 34 3.96 -25.86 -3.50
C GLN A 34 5.03 -26.36 -2.53
N VAL A 35 5.73 -25.42 -1.88
CA VAL A 35 6.69 -25.68 -0.82
C VAL A 35 6.29 -24.95 0.46
N PRO A 36 6.69 -25.42 1.64
CA PRO A 36 6.50 -24.65 2.87
C PRO A 36 7.18 -23.30 2.83
N VAL A 37 6.70 -22.35 3.64
CA VAL A 37 7.42 -21.08 3.88
C VAL A 37 8.67 -21.37 4.73
N ASP A 38 9.78 -20.70 4.40
CA ASP A 38 11.03 -20.78 5.19
C ASP A 38 10.91 -20.09 6.55
N SER A 39 10.03 -19.08 6.61
CA SER A 39 9.72 -18.34 7.83
C SER A 39 8.25 -17.91 7.82
N PRO A 40 7.61 -17.75 8.99
CA PRO A 40 6.21 -17.35 9.06
C PRO A 40 5.95 -16.02 8.38
N LEU A 41 4.85 -15.90 7.65
CA LEU A 41 4.35 -14.64 7.13
C LEU A 41 4.03 -13.68 8.28
N THR A 42 4.56 -12.46 8.23
CA THR A 42 4.40 -11.45 9.28
C THR A 42 3.64 -10.22 8.80
N ILE A 43 3.11 -9.42 9.73
CA ILE A 43 2.54 -8.09 9.45
C ILE A 43 3.60 -7.16 8.85
N HIS A 44 4.87 -7.28 9.27
CA HIS A 44 5.99 -6.56 8.66
C HIS A 44 6.07 -6.83 7.15
N HIS A 45 6.00 -8.10 6.75
CA HIS A 45 6.04 -8.49 5.33
C HIS A 45 4.87 -7.89 4.53
N LEU A 46 3.67 -7.79 5.12
CA LEU A 46 2.53 -7.14 4.48
C LEU A 46 2.79 -5.64 4.26
N LEU A 47 3.19 -4.93 5.32
CA LEU A 47 3.40 -3.48 5.29
C LEU A 47 4.59 -3.06 4.42
N THR A 48 5.51 -3.96 4.13
CA THR A 48 6.72 -3.70 3.33
C THR A 48 6.65 -4.24 1.90
N HIS A 49 5.53 -4.85 1.48
CA HIS A 49 5.38 -5.53 0.19
C HIS A 49 6.43 -6.63 -0.06
N THR A 50 6.85 -7.31 1.01
CA THR A 50 7.77 -8.47 0.94
C THR A 50 7.10 -9.78 1.32
N SER A 51 5.77 -9.81 1.29
CA SER A 51 4.95 -10.94 1.75
C SER A 51 4.87 -12.13 0.78
N GLY A 52 5.12 -11.92 -0.52
CA GLY A 52 4.80 -12.89 -1.57
C GLY A 52 3.37 -12.75 -2.12
N LEU A 53 2.54 -11.88 -1.56
CA LEU A 53 1.27 -11.46 -2.17
C LEU A 53 1.58 -10.39 -3.21
N SER A 54 1.52 -10.74 -4.48
CA SER A 54 2.10 -9.93 -5.56
C SER A 54 1.31 -10.10 -6.86
N PHE A 55 1.34 -9.07 -7.71
CA PHE A 55 0.89 -9.17 -9.11
C PHE A 55 1.77 -10.11 -9.94
N LEU A 56 3.03 -10.25 -9.56
CA LEU A 56 4.03 -11.02 -10.30
C LEU A 56 4.28 -12.36 -9.61
N GLY A 57 4.42 -13.40 -10.42
CA GLY A 57 4.74 -14.75 -9.95
C GLY A 57 3.78 -15.81 -10.50
N PRO A 58 3.96 -17.07 -10.08
CA PRO A 58 3.21 -18.21 -10.64
C PRO A 58 1.70 -18.13 -10.41
N VAL A 59 1.29 -17.58 -9.27
CA VAL A 59 -0.11 -17.49 -8.86
C VAL A 59 -0.76 -16.17 -9.29
N GLY A 60 0.03 -15.10 -9.34
CA GLY A 60 -0.48 -13.76 -9.52
C GLY A 60 -1.19 -13.20 -8.28
N GLU A 61 -2.05 -12.21 -8.47
CA GLU A 61 -2.77 -11.56 -7.39
C GLU A 61 -4.12 -12.20 -7.14
N VAL A 62 -4.48 -12.32 -5.86
CA VAL A 62 -5.81 -12.75 -5.42
C VAL A 62 -6.72 -11.54 -5.32
N TRP A 63 -7.85 -11.60 -6.00
CA TRP A 63 -8.87 -10.54 -5.99
C TRP A 63 -10.09 -10.95 -5.18
N ALA A 64 -10.69 -9.96 -4.52
CA ALA A 64 -11.95 -10.16 -3.83
C ALA A 64 -13.11 -10.16 -4.84
N ASP A 65 -14.09 -11.06 -4.64
CA ASP A 65 -15.35 -11.06 -5.35
C ASP A 65 -16.35 -10.06 -4.74
N ASP A 66 -17.46 -9.77 -5.42
CA ASP A 66 -18.40 -8.74 -4.99
C ASP A 66 -19.12 -9.05 -3.67
N ASP A 67 -19.29 -10.30 -3.34
CA ASP A 67 -19.92 -10.80 -2.12
C ASP A 67 -18.93 -11.13 -1.00
N ASP A 68 -17.61 -11.01 -1.24
CA ASP A 68 -16.61 -11.22 -0.19
C ASP A 68 -16.74 -10.16 0.92
N THR A 69 -16.62 -10.60 2.14
CA THR A 69 -16.30 -9.79 3.31
C THR A 69 -14.77 -9.79 3.52
N LEU A 70 -14.25 -8.93 4.40
CA LEU A 70 -12.83 -8.99 4.77
C LEU A 70 -12.44 -10.36 5.37
N THR A 71 -13.37 -11.03 6.03
CA THR A 71 -13.16 -12.38 6.59
C THR A 71 -13.06 -13.43 5.49
N THR A 72 -14.03 -13.50 4.59
CA THR A 72 -14.04 -14.49 3.50
C THR A 72 -12.88 -14.26 2.53
N PHE A 73 -12.56 -12.99 2.26
CA PHE A 73 -11.42 -12.64 1.43
C PHE A 73 -10.07 -13.04 2.07
N ALA A 74 -9.90 -12.83 3.39
CA ALA A 74 -8.70 -13.29 4.10
C ALA A 74 -8.53 -14.81 4.04
N SER A 75 -9.62 -15.59 4.19
CA SER A 75 -9.59 -17.05 4.03
C SER A 75 -9.26 -17.48 2.60
N LYS A 76 -9.77 -16.76 1.59
CA LYS A 76 -9.43 -16.98 0.17
C LYS A 76 -7.94 -16.76 -0.11
N ILE A 77 -7.36 -15.70 0.48
CA ILE A 77 -5.93 -15.43 0.37
C ILE A 77 -5.13 -16.53 1.06
N ALA A 78 -5.53 -16.96 2.26
CA ALA A 78 -4.84 -18.00 3.01
C ALA A 78 -4.84 -19.37 2.29
N ALA A 79 -5.86 -19.64 1.48
CA ALA A 79 -5.95 -20.85 0.66
C ALA A 79 -5.09 -20.80 -0.62
N THR A 80 -4.45 -19.67 -0.90
CA THR A 80 -3.67 -19.43 -2.12
C THR A 80 -2.19 -19.37 -1.76
N PRO A 81 -1.28 -20.09 -2.46
CA PRO A 81 0.15 -20.02 -2.16
C PRO A 81 0.72 -18.63 -2.48
N LEU A 82 1.76 -18.25 -1.78
CA LEU A 82 2.52 -17.02 -2.05
C LEU A 82 3.32 -17.14 -3.34
N ASN A 83 3.62 -16.05 -4.00
CA ASN A 83 4.42 -16.02 -5.24
C ASN A 83 5.94 -16.14 -5.00
N PHE A 84 6.40 -15.89 -3.77
CA PHE A 84 7.79 -16.04 -3.36
C PHE A 84 7.90 -16.14 -1.84
N GLN A 85 9.05 -16.58 -1.33
CA GLN A 85 9.31 -16.69 0.10
C GLN A 85 9.24 -15.34 0.81
N PRO A 86 8.49 -15.21 1.93
CA PRO A 86 8.37 -13.96 2.67
C PRO A 86 9.73 -13.35 3.04
N GLY A 87 9.90 -12.06 2.75
CA GLY A 87 11.12 -11.32 3.06
C GLY A 87 12.24 -11.42 2.01
N THR A 88 12.09 -12.22 0.94
CA THR A 88 13.17 -12.44 -0.03
C THR A 88 13.14 -11.48 -1.22
N GLN A 89 11.98 -10.93 -1.53
CA GLN A 89 11.77 -10.02 -2.66
C GLN A 89 10.83 -8.89 -2.25
N TRP A 90 10.98 -7.74 -2.91
CA TRP A 90 9.98 -6.69 -2.88
C TRP A 90 9.14 -6.79 -4.16
N SER A 91 7.85 -6.89 -4.01
CA SER A 91 6.91 -6.84 -5.13
C SER A 91 5.57 -6.27 -4.69
N TYR A 92 5.13 -5.25 -5.42
CA TYR A 92 3.85 -4.62 -5.09
C TYR A 92 2.71 -5.63 -5.21
N GLY A 93 1.94 -5.74 -4.16
CA GLY A 93 0.64 -6.42 -4.13
C GLY A 93 -0.42 -5.43 -3.70
N ASN A 94 -1.63 -5.55 -4.20
CA ASN A 94 -2.68 -4.57 -3.96
C ASN A 94 -3.79 -5.16 -3.09
N SER A 95 -4.76 -5.81 -3.69
CA SER A 95 -5.99 -6.22 -3.01
C SER A 95 -5.73 -7.15 -1.83
N GLY A 96 -4.85 -8.14 -1.99
CA GLY A 96 -4.52 -9.09 -0.94
C GLY A 96 -3.90 -8.44 0.29
N ILE A 97 -2.94 -7.53 0.10
CA ILE A 97 -2.29 -6.83 1.22
C ILE A 97 -3.27 -5.88 1.91
N HIS A 98 -4.03 -5.08 1.15
CA HIS A 98 -5.00 -4.15 1.73
C HIS A 98 -6.14 -4.90 2.45
N GLY A 99 -6.68 -5.96 1.86
CA GLY A 99 -7.71 -6.78 2.50
C GLY A 99 -7.23 -7.41 3.81
N LEU A 100 -6.02 -7.98 3.84
CA LEU A 100 -5.47 -8.56 5.07
C LEU A 100 -5.16 -7.53 6.14
N THR A 101 -4.58 -6.39 5.79
CA THR A 101 -4.30 -5.33 6.78
C THR A 101 -5.57 -4.75 7.35
N SER A 102 -6.60 -4.55 6.53
CA SER A 102 -7.92 -4.12 6.99
C SER A 102 -8.57 -5.15 7.92
N ARG A 103 -8.49 -6.46 7.57
CA ARG A 103 -8.98 -7.53 8.44
C ARG A 103 -8.24 -7.60 9.77
N LEU A 104 -6.94 -7.42 9.78
CA LEU A 104 -6.14 -7.37 11.01
C LEU A 104 -6.57 -6.22 11.92
N ILE A 105 -6.89 -5.05 11.34
CA ILE A 105 -7.45 -3.91 12.10
C ILE A 105 -8.78 -4.28 12.74
N GLU A 106 -9.71 -4.94 12.01
CA GLU A 106 -10.98 -5.39 12.60
C GLU A 106 -10.78 -6.33 13.78
N ILE A 107 -9.85 -7.30 13.64
CA ILE A 107 -9.57 -8.28 14.70
C ILE A 107 -9.00 -7.60 15.95
N VAL A 108 -8.04 -6.69 15.77
CA VAL A 108 -7.36 -6.03 16.90
C VAL A 108 -8.23 -4.99 17.58
N SER A 109 -9.04 -4.27 16.80
CA SER A 109 -9.89 -3.20 17.31
C SER A 109 -11.26 -3.69 17.78
N ALA A 110 -11.68 -4.89 17.37
CA ALA A 110 -13.05 -5.40 17.53
C ALA A 110 -14.12 -4.47 16.91
N LYS A 111 -13.76 -3.70 15.88
CA LYS A 111 -14.64 -2.77 15.15
C LYS A 111 -14.61 -3.06 13.66
N PRO A 112 -15.68 -2.77 12.91
CA PRO A 112 -15.60 -2.71 11.45
C PRO A 112 -14.49 -1.75 11.00
N PHE A 113 -13.81 -2.09 9.91
CA PHE A 113 -12.65 -1.34 9.44
C PHE A 113 -12.96 0.14 9.14
N ASP A 114 -14.06 0.41 8.45
CA ASP A 114 -14.51 1.76 8.11
C ASP A 114 -14.85 2.60 9.35
N VAL A 115 -15.50 1.99 10.32
CA VAL A 115 -15.81 2.63 11.62
C VAL A 115 -14.52 2.97 12.37
N PHE A 116 -13.57 2.02 12.42
CA PHE A 116 -12.28 2.27 13.07
C PHE A 116 -11.53 3.42 12.39
N MET A 117 -11.47 3.43 11.05
CA MET A 117 -10.79 4.48 10.31
C MET A 117 -11.46 5.85 10.50
N HIS A 118 -12.78 5.88 10.54
CA HIS A 118 -13.51 7.12 10.79
C HIS A 118 -13.18 7.68 12.18
N GLU A 119 -13.35 6.87 13.22
CA GLU A 119 -13.18 7.32 14.61
C GLU A 119 -11.71 7.63 14.99
N GLN A 120 -10.76 6.86 14.45
CA GLN A 120 -9.36 6.95 14.88
C GLN A 120 -8.49 7.81 13.95
N LEU A 121 -8.97 8.09 12.74
CA LEU A 121 -8.20 8.86 11.77
C LEU A 121 -8.99 10.02 11.16
N PHE A 122 -10.16 9.77 10.55
CA PHE A 122 -10.83 10.79 9.75
C PHE A 122 -11.41 11.91 10.63
N GLU A 123 -12.16 11.56 11.66
CA GLU A 123 -12.75 12.55 12.57
C GLU A 123 -11.69 13.38 13.32
N PRO A 124 -10.66 12.79 13.97
CA PRO A 124 -9.64 13.56 14.67
C PRO A 124 -8.79 14.47 13.78
N LEU A 125 -8.66 14.13 12.50
CA LEU A 125 -7.92 14.90 11.49
C LEU A 125 -8.82 15.82 10.66
N ALA A 126 -10.11 15.94 10.99
CA ALA A 126 -11.10 16.71 10.22
C ALA A 126 -11.13 16.33 8.72
N MET A 127 -10.97 15.05 8.41
CA MET A 127 -11.03 14.50 7.05
C MET A 127 -12.49 14.25 6.64
N ASN A 128 -13.26 15.31 6.46
CA ASN A 128 -14.71 15.26 6.30
C ASN A 128 -15.20 14.79 4.93
N ASN A 129 -14.30 14.60 3.98
CA ASN A 129 -14.57 14.13 2.62
C ASN A 129 -13.76 12.87 2.27
N SER A 130 -13.49 12.03 3.28
CA SER A 130 -12.76 10.76 3.13
C SER A 130 -13.68 9.59 3.43
N TYR A 131 -13.85 8.68 2.46
CA TYR A 131 -14.84 7.60 2.50
C TYR A 131 -14.31 6.34 1.83
N PHE A 132 -14.60 5.17 2.40
CA PHE A 132 -14.51 3.89 1.71
C PHE A 132 -15.77 3.61 0.89
N ASP A 133 -16.93 4.10 1.34
CA ASP A 133 -18.17 4.12 0.59
C ASP A 133 -18.70 5.56 0.56
N VAL A 134 -18.65 6.20 -0.60
CA VAL A 134 -19.05 7.61 -0.76
C VAL A 134 -20.55 7.72 -0.59
N PRO A 135 -21.06 8.55 0.34
CA PRO A 135 -22.49 8.76 0.50
C PRO A 135 -23.16 9.22 -0.81
N SER A 136 -24.39 8.75 -1.04
CA SER A 136 -25.13 8.98 -2.30
C SER A 136 -25.30 10.45 -2.64
N GLU A 137 -25.46 11.30 -1.64
CA GLU A 137 -25.59 12.76 -1.77
C GLU A 137 -24.26 13.46 -2.16
N LYS A 138 -23.16 12.72 -2.19
CA LYS A 138 -21.84 13.21 -2.62
C LYS A 138 -21.33 12.54 -3.91
N HIS A 139 -22.12 11.68 -4.53
CA HIS A 139 -21.72 10.96 -5.75
C HIS A 139 -21.41 11.92 -6.91
N ASP A 140 -22.10 13.04 -7.02
CA ASP A 140 -21.87 14.09 -8.02
C ASP A 140 -20.52 14.77 -7.89
N LYS A 141 -19.94 14.80 -6.67
CA LYS A 141 -18.62 15.37 -6.37
C LYS A 141 -17.48 14.41 -6.60
N ARG A 142 -17.78 13.14 -6.79
CA ARG A 142 -16.77 12.11 -7.01
C ARG A 142 -16.26 12.19 -8.44
N VAL A 143 -14.96 12.45 -8.60
CA VAL A 143 -14.31 12.35 -9.91
C VAL A 143 -14.21 10.88 -10.30
N GLN A 144 -14.72 10.54 -11.49
CA GLN A 144 -14.66 9.19 -12.02
C GLN A 144 -13.44 9.03 -12.92
N LEU A 145 -12.69 7.94 -12.70
CA LEU A 145 -11.62 7.56 -13.59
C LEU A 145 -12.20 6.77 -14.76
N LYS A 146 -12.01 7.25 -15.99
CA LYS A 146 -12.51 6.59 -17.19
C LYS A 146 -11.82 5.22 -17.36
N GLY A 147 -12.62 4.15 -17.39
CA GLY A 147 -12.14 2.77 -17.54
C GLY A 147 -11.82 2.05 -16.24
N PHE A 148 -12.00 2.68 -15.08
CA PHE A 148 -11.89 2.03 -13.78
C PHE A 148 -13.22 2.07 -13.04
N ASP A 149 -13.76 0.91 -12.73
CA ASP A 149 -14.87 0.79 -11.80
C ASP A 149 -14.33 0.53 -10.39
N PHE A 150 -14.39 1.57 -9.55
CA PHE A 150 -14.02 1.46 -8.13
C PHE A 150 -15.18 0.96 -7.26
N SER A 151 -16.11 0.19 -7.81
CA SER A 151 -17.21 -0.43 -7.05
C SER A 151 -16.73 -1.43 -5.98
N MET A 152 -15.46 -1.79 -6.01
CA MET A 152 -14.83 -2.69 -5.05
C MET A 152 -14.62 -2.12 -3.63
N LYS A 153 -15.33 -1.07 -3.26
CA LYS A 153 -15.10 -0.25 -2.07
C LYS A 153 -15.44 -0.90 -0.73
N LYS A 154 -16.27 -1.92 -0.72
CA LYS A 154 -16.74 -2.56 0.52
C LYS A 154 -15.70 -3.43 1.22
N LYS A 155 -14.45 -3.47 0.72
CA LYS A 155 -13.46 -4.50 1.06
C LYS A 155 -12.17 -3.95 1.67
N GLY A 156 -12.24 -2.75 2.29
CA GLY A 156 -11.11 -2.17 3.01
C GLY A 156 -10.06 -1.49 2.14
N TRP A 157 -10.35 -1.23 0.86
CA TRP A 157 -9.49 -0.51 -0.08
C TRP A 157 -10.31 0.38 -1.03
N GLY A 158 -9.66 1.30 -1.71
CA GLY A 158 -10.33 2.24 -2.61
C GLY A 158 -10.86 3.48 -1.89
N LEU A 159 -10.05 4.05 -0.98
CA LEU A 159 -10.36 5.31 -0.32
C LEU A 159 -10.63 6.42 -1.35
N SER A 160 -11.77 7.07 -1.22
CA SER A 160 -12.07 8.35 -1.86
C SER A 160 -11.82 9.47 -0.87
N SER A 161 -11.04 10.49 -1.26
CA SER A 161 -10.67 11.60 -0.37
C SER A 161 -10.56 12.90 -1.16
N SER A 162 -10.52 14.03 -0.46
CA SER A 162 -10.18 15.34 -1.03
C SER A 162 -8.68 15.64 -0.85
N ALA A 163 -8.17 16.60 -1.62
CA ALA A 163 -6.79 17.06 -1.47
C ALA A 163 -6.54 17.64 -0.07
N GLU A 164 -7.49 18.39 0.47
CA GLU A 164 -7.42 18.97 1.81
C GLU A 164 -7.34 17.89 2.89
N ASP A 165 -8.23 16.91 2.86
CA ASP A 165 -8.23 15.81 3.82
C ASP A 165 -6.91 15.05 3.80
N PHE A 166 -6.39 14.78 2.60
CA PHE A 166 -5.14 14.05 2.45
C PHE A 166 -3.92 14.90 2.85
N LEU A 167 -3.99 16.23 2.71
CA LEU A 167 -3.00 17.15 3.29
C LEU A 167 -3.00 17.08 4.82
N HIS A 168 -4.17 17.00 5.48
CA HIS A 168 -4.24 16.82 6.93
C HIS A 168 -3.53 15.54 7.36
N PHE A 169 -3.76 14.43 6.67
CA PHE A 169 -3.06 13.17 6.95
C PHE A 169 -1.54 13.32 6.81
N ASN A 170 -1.06 13.88 5.71
CA ASN A 170 0.37 14.08 5.49
C ASN A 170 0.98 15.08 6.49
N GLN A 171 0.28 16.16 6.82
CA GLN A 171 0.73 17.12 7.82
C GLN A 171 0.83 16.48 9.21
N MET A 172 -0.10 15.60 9.56
CA MET A 172 -0.04 14.79 10.78
C MET A 172 1.24 13.95 10.80
N LEU A 173 1.61 13.31 9.67
CA LEU A 173 2.86 12.55 9.57
C LEU A 173 4.09 13.44 9.68
N LEU A 174 4.12 14.61 9.00
CA LEU A 174 5.22 15.58 9.10
C LEU A 174 5.42 16.04 10.55
N ASN A 175 4.35 16.25 11.28
CA ASN A 175 4.36 16.66 12.68
C ASN A 175 4.62 15.50 13.67
N GLY A 176 5.19 14.39 13.22
CA GLY A 176 5.49 13.24 14.07
C GLY A 176 4.25 12.57 14.70
N GLY A 177 3.17 12.50 13.95
CA GLY A 177 1.94 11.81 14.34
C GLY A 177 0.91 12.67 15.07
N ARG A 178 0.96 14.01 14.94
CA ARG A 178 0.05 14.94 15.63
C ARG A 178 -0.47 16.03 14.70
N LEU A 179 -1.79 16.31 14.79
CA LEU A 179 -2.43 17.46 14.13
C LEU A 179 -3.65 17.91 14.92
N PHE A 180 -4.04 19.18 14.82
CA PHE A 180 -5.19 19.79 15.52
C PHE A 180 -5.28 19.47 17.03
N GLY A 181 -4.10 19.34 17.67
CA GLY A 181 -4.04 18.98 19.09
C GLY A 181 -4.18 17.47 19.36
N GLN A 182 -4.61 16.68 18.37
CA GLN A 182 -4.79 15.23 18.47
C GLN A 182 -3.51 14.47 18.16
N ARG A 183 -3.22 13.43 18.93
CA ARG A 183 -2.11 12.49 18.65
C ARG A 183 -2.70 11.20 18.09
N ILE A 184 -2.41 10.98 16.81
CA ILE A 184 -2.84 9.77 16.07
C ILE A 184 -1.78 8.67 16.20
N LEU A 185 -0.50 9.03 16.02
CA LEU A 185 0.61 8.09 16.09
C LEU A 185 1.69 8.60 17.06
N HIS A 186 2.41 7.67 17.68
CA HIS A 186 3.61 8.03 18.43
C HIS A 186 4.74 8.44 17.47
N PRO A 187 5.61 9.42 17.79
CA PRO A 187 6.70 9.84 16.92
C PRO A 187 7.59 8.68 16.45
N ALA A 188 7.95 7.78 17.35
CA ALA A 188 8.73 6.59 17.00
C ALA A 188 8.03 5.65 16.01
N THR A 189 6.68 5.66 15.93
CA THR A 189 5.94 4.92 14.94
C THR A 189 6.08 5.57 13.56
N VAL A 190 5.98 6.89 13.49
CA VAL A 190 6.19 7.64 12.25
C VAL A 190 7.62 7.47 11.75
N ASP A 191 8.62 7.56 12.64
CA ASP A 191 10.03 7.33 12.31
C ASP A 191 10.25 5.92 11.75
N LYS A 192 9.60 4.92 12.35
CA LYS A 192 9.65 3.55 11.85
C LYS A 192 8.97 3.38 10.50
N MET A 193 7.83 4.07 10.27
CA MET A 193 7.14 4.05 8.97
C MET A 193 8.02 4.60 7.85
N ARG A 194 8.74 5.70 8.10
CA ARG A 194 9.58 6.41 7.14
C ARG A 194 11.04 5.98 7.12
N SER A 195 11.42 4.92 7.80
CA SER A 195 12.75 4.31 7.72
C SER A 195 12.75 3.11 6.77
N ASN A 196 13.85 2.92 6.04
CA ASN A 196 13.98 1.80 5.12
C ASN A 196 13.93 0.47 5.88
N GLN A 197 12.94 -0.35 5.60
CA GLN A 197 12.65 -1.62 6.27
C GLN A 197 13.07 -2.84 5.44
N VAL A 198 13.53 -2.65 4.21
CA VAL A 198 13.73 -3.74 3.23
C VAL A 198 15.15 -3.79 2.65
N GLY A 199 16.08 -2.98 3.21
CA GLY A 199 17.44 -2.88 2.65
C GLY A 199 17.39 -2.41 1.19
N ASP A 200 18.01 -3.15 0.29
CA ASP A 200 18.10 -2.84 -1.14
C ASP A 200 17.03 -3.54 -2.00
N LEU A 201 16.12 -4.31 -1.39
CA LEU A 201 15.10 -5.06 -2.15
C LEU A 201 14.23 -4.14 -3.01
N PHE A 202 13.82 -2.97 -2.47
CA PHE A 202 13.03 -2.01 -3.24
C PHE A 202 13.85 -1.35 -4.35
N ALA A 203 15.07 -0.93 -4.05
CA ALA A 203 15.96 -0.30 -5.01
C ALA A 203 16.27 -1.21 -6.21
N ARG A 204 16.38 -2.52 -5.96
CA ARG A 204 16.63 -3.53 -7.01
C ARG A 204 15.38 -3.90 -7.80
N ALA A 205 14.25 -4.02 -7.13
CA ALA A 205 12.99 -4.48 -7.76
C ALA A 205 12.22 -3.34 -8.43
N GLY A 206 12.17 -2.17 -7.79
CA GLY A 206 11.38 -1.03 -8.26
C GLY A 206 9.87 -1.28 -8.28
N THR A 207 9.14 -0.31 -8.81
CA THR A 207 7.69 -0.41 -9.05
C THR A 207 7.42 -0.81 -10.51
N GLY A 208 7.96 -1.93 -10.94
CA GLY A 208 7.88 -2.39 -12.33
C GLY A 208 9.25 -2.86 -12.85
N ALA A 209 9.50 -2.78 -14.16
CA ALA A 209 10.70 -3.33 -14.79
C ALA A 209 11.99 -2.51 -14.59
N LYS A 210 11.96 -1.42 -13.82
CA LYS A 210 13.13 -0.54 -13.60
C LYS A 210 13.49 -0.47 -12.14
N ALA A 211 14.73 -0.77 -11.81
CA ALA A 211 15.31 -0.51 -10.50
C ALA A 211 15.18 0.98 -10.11
N GLN A 212 14.97 1.25 -8.86
CA GLN A 212 14.82 2.60 -8.30
C GLN A 212 16.02 2.91 -7.41
N SER A 213 17.16 3.22 -8.03
CA SER A 213 18.37 3.65 -7.32
C SER A 213 18.05 4.81 -6.38
N GLY A 214 18.71 4.87 -5.23
CA GLY A 214 18.51 5.95 -4.27
C GLY A 214 17.17 5.91 -3.51
N MET A 215 16.36 4.86 -3.71
CA MET A 215 15.07 4.71 -3.04
C MET A 215 15.10 3.54 -2.04
N GLY A 216 14.35 3.70 -0.96
CA GLY A 216 14.03 2.65 0.01
C GLY A 216 12.53 2.46 0.14
N PHE A 217 12.12 1.52 0.99
CA PHE A 217 10.71 1.29 1.30
C PHE A 217 10.51 1.09 2.82
N GLY A 218 9.57 1.84 3.35
CA GLY A 218 9.17 1.78 4.75
C GLY A 218 7.87 0.98 4.93
N TYR A 219 7.05 1.39 5.89
CA TYR A 219 5.72 0.80 6.03
C TYR A 219 4.74 1.54 5.12
N ALA A 220 4.40 0.90 4.00
CA ALA A 220 3.48 1.35 2.95
C ALA A 220 3.89 2.67 2.26
N VAL A 221 5.15 3.09 2.35
CA VAL A 221 5.67 4.30 1.70
C VAL A 221 7.04 4.06 1.07
N ALA A 222 7.27 4.61 -0.11
CA ALA A 222 8.61 4.74 -0.68
C ALA A 222 9.35 5.91 -0.02
N ILE A 223 10.67 5.80 0.10
CA ILE A 223 11.53 6.76 0.80
C ILE A 223 12.66 7.18 -0.13
N THR A 224 12.91 8.47 -0.25
CA THR A 224 14.11 9.00 -0.92
C THR A 224 15.29 8.84 0.04
N MET A 225 16.23 7.95 -0.28
CA MET A 225 17.43 7.70 0.51
C MET A 225 18.62 8.52 0.01
N ASP A 226 18.69 8.73 -1.30
CA ASP A 226 19.69 9.53 -1.99
C ASP A 226 18.98 10.24 -3.17
N PRO A 227 18.67 11.54 -3.05
CA PRO A 227 17.98 12.29 -4.09
C PRO A 227 18.69 12.29 -5.45
N ILE A 228 20.04 12.33 -5.43
CA ILE A 228 20.84 12.35 -6.67
C ILE A 228 20.72 11.01 -7.39
N ALA A 229 20.92 9.91 -6.66
CA ALA A 229 20.80 8.56 -7.24
C ALA A 229 19.35 8.24 -7.65
N ALA A 230 18.36 8.79 -6.93
CA ALA A 230 16.94 8.65 -7.25
C ALA A 230 16.51 9.53 -8.44
N GLY A 231 17.30 10.52 -8.81
CA GLY A 231 16.99 11.45 -9.89
C GLY A 231 15.76 12.31 -9.59
N ASN A 232 15.54 12.65 -8.31
CA ASN A 232 14.43 13.50 -7.88
C ASN A 232 14.95 14.71 -7.10
N HIS A 233 14.08 15.72 -6.87
CA HIS A 233 14.42 16.99 -6.19
C HIS A 233 13.82 17.06 -4.78
N ARG A 234 13.44 15.93 -4.21
CA ARG A 234 12.92 15.87 -2.84
C ARG A 234 14.08 15.75 -1.85
N GLY A 235 13.88 16.22 -0.64
CA GLY A 235 14.86 16.07 0.42
C GLY A 235 15.14 14.60 0.78
N GLU A 236 16.31 14.33 1.33
CA GLU A 236 16.63 13.03 1.91
C GLU A 236 15.64 12.69 3.03
N GLY A 237 15.18 11.44 3.08
CA GLY A 237 14.16 11.01 4.02
C GLY A 237 12.73 11.44 3.68
N SER A 238 12.51 12.09 2.53
CA SER A 238 11.13 12.33 2.05
C SER A 238 10.46 11.00 1.69
N PHE A 239 9.16 10.90 1.98
CA PHE A 239 8.42 9.65 1.83
C PHE A 239 7.00 9.88 1.35
N GLY A 240 6.43 8.88 0.68
CA GLY A 240 5.07 8.94 0.18
C GLY A 240 4.74 7.79 -0.75
N TRP A 241 3.54 7.84 -1.33
CA TRP A 241 3.08 6.85 -2.31
C TRP A 241 2.10 7.47 -3.29
N GLY A 242 1.79 6.72 -4.36
CA GLY A 242 0.82 7.14 -5.39
C GLY A 242 -0.32 6.16 -5.54
N GLY A 243 -1.38 6.59 -6.22
CA GLY A 243 -2.53 5.77 -6.62
C GLY A 243 -2.58 5.53 -8.13
N ALA A 244 -3.21 4.42 -8.53
CA ALA A 244 -3.33 4.01 -9.93
C ALA A 244 -3.97 5.08 -10.84
N GLY A 245 -4.87 5.91 -10.29
CA GLY A 245 -5.50 7.02 -11.00
C GLY A 245 -4.62 8.27 -11.19
N GLY A 246 -3.34 8.22 -10.79
CA GLY A 246 -2.42 9.37 -10.90
C GLY A 246 -2.40 10.26 -9.67
N THR A 247 -3.12 9.92 -8.61
CA THR A 247 -2.98 10.59 -7.32
C THR A 247 -1.59 10.34 -6.75
N MET A 248 -1.04 11.30 -6.03
CA MET A 248 0.27 11.19 -5.40
C MET A 248 0.33 12.09 -4.17
N SER A 249 1.03 11.64 -3.14
CA SER A 249 1.37 12.50 -2.02
C SER A 249 2.78 12.18 -1.52
N TRP A 250 3.43 13.19 -0.96
CA TRP A 250 4.68 12.99 -0.24
C TRP A 250 4.81 13.98 0.92
N VAL A 251 5.62 13.57 1.87
CA VAL A 251 6.05 14.35 3.03
C VAL A 251 7.56 14.52 2.89
N ASP A 252 8.05 15.72 3.01
CA ASP A 252 9.47 16.08 2.96
C ASP A 252 9.86 16.72 4.29
N PRO A 253 10.44 15.93 5.22
CA PRO A 253 10.81 16.45 6.53
C PRO A 253 12.00 17.42 6.49
N GLU A 254 12.90 17.31 5.49
CA GLU A 254 14.05 18.18 5.35
C GLU A 254 13.62 19.62 5.02
N HIS A 255 12.59 19.75 4.18
CA HIS A 255 12.07 21.05 3.72
C HIS A 255 10.78 21.46 4.43
N GLU A 256 10.33 20.71 5.45
CA GLU A 256 9.08 20.94 6.18
C GLU A 256 7.86 21.05 5.24
N LEU A 257 7.84 20.23 4.18
CA LEU A 257 6.87 20.31 3.09
C LEU A 257 5.97 19.08 3.05
N VAL A 258 4.68 19.30 2.79
CA VAL A 258 3.75 18.25 2.37
C VAL A 258 3.14 18.63 1.02
N ALA A 259 2.98 17.64 0.14
CA ALA A 259 2.37 17.84 -1.14
C ALA A 259 1.38 16.72 -1.48
N VAL A 260 0.25 17.13 -2.06
CA VAL A 260 -0.80 16.20 -2.52
C VAL A 260 -1.19 16.59 -3.94
N ARG A 261 -1.23 15.61 -4.81
CA ARG A 261 -1.74 15.73 -6.16
C ARG A 261 -2.96 14.85 -6.33
N MET A 262 -4.11 15.45 -6.63
CA MET A 262 -5.34 14.75 -6.98
C MET A 262 -5.55 14.86 -8.49
N MET A 263 -5.30 13.76 -9.19
CA MET A 263 -5.51 13.62 -10.63
C MET A 263 -6.26 12.32 -10.89
N GLN A 264 -7.00 12.29 -12.00
CA GLN A 264 -7.66 11.09 -12.50
C GLN A 264 -7.15 10.81 -13.93
N GLN A 265 -5.84 10.60 -14.02
CA GLN A 265 -5.15 10.32 -15.27
C GLN A 265 -3.95 9.41 -15.00
N GLU A 266 -3.85 8.30 -15.72
CA GLU A 266 -2.80 7.29 -15.53
C GLU A 266 -1.36 7.81 -15.69
N LYS A 267 -1.17 8.84 -16.51
CA LYS A 267 0.15 9.45 -16.74
C LYS A 267 0.12 10.90 -16.25
N GLY A 268 0.46 11.09 -14.98
CA GLY A 268 0.51 12.41 -14.35
C GLY A 268 1.69 13.28 -14.75
N GLY A 269 2.55 12.84 -15.67
CA GLY A 269 3.75 13.57 -16.10
C GLY A 269 4.67 13.95 -14.94
N ASP A 270 5.62 14.84 -15.19
CA ASP A 270 6.61 15.33 -14.22
C ASP A 270 6.08 16.40 -13.26
N PHE A 271 4.74 16.55 -13.13
CA PHE A 271 4.15 17.63 -12.32
C PHE A 271 4.66 17.62 -10.88
N ALA A 272 4.71 16.43 -10.24
CA ALA A 272 5.20 16.32 -8.87
C ALA A 272 6.66 16.73 -8.75
N GLU A 273 7.48 16.39 -9.75
CA GLU A 273 8.89 16.74 -9.83
C GLU A 273 9.10 18.21 -10.16
N ALA A 274 8.22 18.79 -11.00
CA ALA A 274 8.24 20.22 -11.29
C ALA A 274 7.90 21.06 -10.04
N VAL A 275 6.93 20.59 -9.23
CA VAL A 275 6.60 21.23 -7.94
C VAL A 275 7.79 21.14 -6.98
N ALA A 276 8.39 19.96 -6.83
CA ALA A 276 9.57 19.81 -5.97
C ALA A 276 10.70 20.75 -6.40
N ARG A 277 11.05 20.78 -7.68
CA ARG A 277 12.05 21.73 -8.23
C ARG A 277 11.75 23.18 -7.92
N SER A 278 10.49 23.59 -8.04
CA SER A 278 10.09 24.99 -7.88
C SER A 278 10.10 25.47 -6.44
N LEU A 279 9.95 24.55 -5.48
CA LEU A 279 9.84 24.89 -4.06
C LEU A 279 11.13 24.63 -3.27
N ILE A 280 12.00 23.75 -3.78
CA ILE A 280 13.19 23.25 -3.06
C ILE A 280 14.49 23.79 -3.73
N ALA A 281 14.43 24.31 -4.95
CA ALA A 281 15.60 24.81 -5.70
C ALA A 281 16.05 26.20 -5.25
#